data_b3eadc5e30365df4f6640fbf2a2fb172
#
_entry.id   b3eadc5e30365df4f6640fbf2a2fb172
#
_cell.length_a   1.000
_cell.length_b   1.000
_cell.length_c   1.000
_cell.angle_alpha   90.00
_cell.angle_beta   90.00
_cell.angle_gamma   90.00
#
_symmetry.space_group_name_H-M   'P 1'
#
loop_
_entity.id
_entity.type
_entity.pdbx_description
1 polymer ?
#
loop_
_entity_poly.entity_id
_entity_poly.type
_entity_poly.pdbx_seq_one_letter_code
_entity_poly.pdbx_strand_id
1 'polypeptide(L)'
;MTYLTQITLDFATAARLRLRDCYDWHQAVWKAFPDRDGQKRDFLTRLDRRRDGFRLLIVSPSLPTRPDWCPPASWQSKPIPETYFTRCQYAFQLCANATKKVTKLSIDGHPTKNGRRVPLSTREEFVKWISRKGEQGCFAVSETSLRTFSRGREYFEKQGMQGMHSAVEFQGVLNVTDPVKFHESFTRGLGPAKAFGFGLMVIAPTS
;
A
#
# COMPACT_ATOMS: atom_id res chain seq x y z
N MET A 1 -9.90 -9.03 -14.25
CA MET A 1 -9.60 -10.08 -13.22
C MET A 1 -8.51 -9.53 -12.31
N THR A 2 -8.54 -9.80 -11.01
CA THR A 2 -7.56 -9.32 -10.04
C THR A 2 -6.95 -10.53 -9.33
N TYR A 3 -5.63 -10.51 -9.12
CA TYR A 3 -4.90 -11.59 -8.42
C TYR A 3 -4.36 -11.09 -7.10
N LEU A 4 -4.42 -11.95 -6.08
CA LEU A 4 -3.74 -11.77 -4.80
C LEU A 4 -2.63 -12.81 -4.69
N THR A 5 -1.41 -12.33 -4.52
CA THR A 5 -0.26 -13.19 -4.26
C THR A 5 0.29 -12.89 -2.87
N GLN A 6 0.62 -13.94 -2.13
CA GLN A 6 1.27 -13.88 -0.84
C GLN A 6 2.63 -14.56 -0.90
N ILE A 7 3.63 -13.88 -0.34
CA ILE A 7 4.97 -14.42 -0.13
C ILE A 7 5.26 -14.36 1.37
N THR A 8 5.70 -15.46 1.96
CA THR A 8 6.12 -15.51 3.36
C THR A 8 7.58 -15.91 3.44
N LEU A 9 8.42 -15.07 4.03
CA LEU A 9 9.85 -15.31 4.22
C LEU A 9 10.22 -15.15 5.69
N ASP A 10 11.05 -16.04 6.22
CA ASP A 10 11.70 -15.82 7.50
C ASP A 10 12.79 -14.73 7.43
N PHE A 11 13.26 -14.25 8.59
CA PHE A 11 14.26 -13.20 8.66
C PHE A 11 15.59 -13.63 8.05
N ALA A 12 16.00 -14.89 8.21
CA ALA A 12 17.25 -15.41 7.68
C ALA A 12 17.25 -15.43 6.15
N THR A 13 16.15 -15.88 5.55
CA THR A 13 15.98 -15.88 4.09
C THR A 13 15.94 -14.45 3.54
N ALA A 14 15.20 -13.53 4.17
CA ALA A 14 15.16 -12.13 3.74
C ALA A 14 16.54 -11.46 3.81
N ALA A 15 17.31 -11.73 4.88
CA ALA A 15 18.68 -11.22 5.02
C ALA A 15 19.62 -11.79 3.95
N ARG A 16 19.56 -13.09 3.67
CA ARG A 16 20.34 -13.75 2.59
C ARG A 16 20.03 -13.15 1.22
N LEU A 17 18.77 -12.79 0.97
CA LEU A 17 18.32 -12.15 -0.26
C LEU A 17 18.61 -10.64 -0.28
N ARG A 18 19.18 -10.07 0.80
CA ARG A 18 19.48 -8.65 0.97
C ARG A 18 18.23 -7.75 0.84
N LEU A 19 17.08 -8.21 1.31
CA LEU A 19 15.83 -7.45 1.35
C LEU A 19 15.80 -6.58 2.62
N ARG A 20 16.50 -5.48 2.63
CA ARG A 20 16.77 -4.62 3.80
C ARG A 20 15.71 -3.57 4.03
N ASP A 21 15.23 -2.96 2.93
CA ASP A 21 14.29 -1.84 2.96
C ASP A 21 13.16 -1.97 1.92
N CYS A 22 12.23 -1.04 1.93
CA CYS A 22 11.08 -1.06 1.02
C CYS A 22 11.48 -0.93 -0.46
N TYR A 23 12.65 -0.39 -0.78
CA TYR A 23 13.14 -0.32 -2.15
C TYR A 23 13.68 -1.67 -2.63
N ASP A 24 14.45 -2.38 -1.78
CA ASP A 24 14.93 -3.73 -2.09
C ASP A 24 13.75 -4.68 -2.37
N TRP A 25 12.72 -4.64 -1.51
CA TRP A 25 11.49 -5.40 -1.72
C TRP A 25 10.78 -5.04 -3.00
N HIS A 26 10.70 -3.75 -3.33
CA HIS A 26 10.11 -3.30 -4.58
C HIS A 26 10.84 -3.85 -5.81
N GLN A 27 12.16 -3.83 -5.80
CA GLN A 27 12.98 -4.39 -6.89
C GLN A 27 12.80 -5.92 -7.00
N ALA A 28 12.73 -6.61 -5.87
CA ALA A 28 12.51 -8.06 -5.85
C ALA A 28 11.13 -8.44 -6.45
N VAL A 29 10.08 -7.65 -6.17
CA VAL A 29 8.73 -7.89 -6.71
C VAL A 29 8.66 -7.72 -8.23
N TRP A 30 9.43 -6.79 -8.81
CA TRP A 30 9.45 -6.62 -10.27
C TRP A 30 9.85 -7.90 -11.00
N LYS A 31 10.67 -8.76 -10.41
CA LYS A 31 11.06 -10.05 -10.98
C LYS A 31 9.89 -11.05 -11.11
N ALA A 32 8.76 -10.76 -10.47
CA ALA A 32 7.53 -11.54 -10.66
C ALA A 32 6.74 -11.13 -11.91
N PHE A 33 7.22 -10.12 -12.65
CA PHE A 33 6.60 -9.57 -13.87
C PHE A 33 7.65 -9.41 -14.98
N PRO A 34 8.20 -10.53 -15.51
CA PRO A 34 9.39 -10.53 -16.38
C PRO A 34 9.21 -9.76 -17.68
N ASP A 35 8.00 -9.72 -18.25
CA ASP A 35 7.74 -9.14 -19.59
C ASP A 35 7.33 -7.66 -19.52
N ARG A 36 7.70 -6.93 -18.46
CA ARG A 36 7.23 -5.56 -18.21
C ARG A 36 8.32 -4.50 -18.11
N ASP A 37 9.45 -4.74 -18.71
CA ASP A 37 10.55 -3.77 -18.74
C ASP A 37 10.10 -2.44 -19.38
N GLY A 38 10.34 -1.34 -18.67
CA GLY A 38 9.95 0.00 -19.10
C GLY A 38 8.46 0.35 -18.95
N GLN A 39 7.62 -0.58 -18.56
CA GLN A 39 6.19 -0.32 -18.35
C GLN A 39 5.89 0.36 -17.01
N LYS A 40 4.77 1.09 -16.97
CA LYS A 40 4.27 1.61 -15.69
C LYS A 40 3.83 0.46 -14.79
N ARG A 41 4.19 0.57 -13.52
CA ARG A 41 3.75 -0.36 -12.49
C ARG A 41 2.22 -0.35 -12.37
N ASP A 42 1.59 -1.49 -12.50
CA ASP A 42 0.14 -1.72 -12.35
C ASP A 42 -0.22 -2.66 -11.19
N PHE A 43 0.75 -3.00 -10.37
CA PHE A 43 0.55 -3.80 -9.17
C PHE A 43 0.75 -2.98 -7.89
N LEU A 44 0.17 -3.44 -6.80
CA LEU A 44 0.35 -2.90 -5.45
C LEU A 44 1.04 -3.94 -4.59
N THR A 45 1.80 -3.46 -3.60
CA THR A 45 2.43 -4.31 -2.60
C THR A 45 2.15 -3.82 -1.20
N ARG A 46 2.15 -4.75 -0.24
CA ARG A 46 2.14 -4.47 1.19
C ARG A 46 3.08 -5.43 1.89
N LEU A 47 4.02 -4.89 2.65
CA LEU A 47 4.94 -5.64 3.48
C LEU A 47 4.50 -5.55 4.94
N ASP A 48 4.22 -6.70 5.55
CA ASP A 48 3.92 -6.80 6.97
C ASP A 48 5.06 -7.57 7.65
N ARG A 49 5.67 -6.97 8.67
CA ARG A 49 6.59 -7.69 9.57
C ARG A 49 5.77 -8.58 10.51
N ARG A 50 6.15 -9.84 10.61
CA ARG A 50 5.58 -10.86 11.49
C ARG A 50 6.56 -11.22 12.60
N ARG A 51 6.13 -12.08 13.53
CA ARG A 51 6.97 -12.53 14.64
C ARG A 51 8.26 -13.24 14.18
N ASP A 52 8.15 -14.02 13.12
CA ASP A 52 9.17 -14.93 12.58
C ASP A 52 9.69 -14.54 11.19
N GLY A 53 9.25 -13.40 10.65
CA GLY A 53 9.67 -12.99 9.32
C GLY A 53 8.82 -11.89 8.71
N PHE A 54 8.55 -12.03 7.42
CA PHE A 54 7.81 -11.08 6.61
C PHE A 54 6.68 -11.76 5.83
N ARG A 55 5.57 -11.07 5.71
CA ARG A 55 4.51 -11.37 4.73
C ARG A 55 4.44 -10.24 3.73
N LEU A 56 4.68 -10.54 2.46
CA LEU A 56 4.48 -9.64 1.34
C LEU A 56 3.20 -10.02 0.62
N LEU A 57 2.30 -9.07 0.45
CA LEU A 57 1.11 -9.19 -0.37
C LEU A 57 1.30 -8.41 -1.67
N ILE A 58 0.84 -8.98 -2.79
CA ILE A 58 0.85 -8.35 -4.10
C ILE A 58 -0.58 -8.44 -4.66
N VAL A 59 -1.12 -7.31 -5.10
CA VAL A 59 -2.37 -7.25 -5.88
C VAL A 59 -2.04 -6.76 -7.28
N SER A 60 -2.44 -7.53 -8.29
CA SER A 60 -2.10 -7.27 -9.70
C SER A 60 -3.23 -7.64 -10.65
N PRO A 61 -3.34 -6.99 -11.84
CA PRO A 61 -4.33 -7.33 -12.86
C PRO A 61 -3.99 -8.61 -13.63
N SER A 62 -2.74 -9.05 -13.61
CA SER A 62 -2.30 -10.31 -14.21
C SER A 62 -1.68 -11.22 -13.17
N LEU A 63 -1.71 -12.53 -13.42
CA LEU A 63 -1.07 -13.54 -12.58
C LEU A 63 0.45 -13.32 -12.61
N PRO A 64 1.10 -13.04 -11.46
CA PRO A 64 2.55 -12.91 -11.42
C PRO A 64 3.22 -14.28 -11.46
N THR A 65 4.39 -14.33 -12.04
CA THR A 65 5.24 -15.53 -12.08
C THR A 65 6.09 -15.60 -10.81
N ARG A 66 6.20 -16.78 -10.21
CA ARG A 66 7.09 -16.95 -9.04
C ARG A 66 8.55 -16.73 -9.47
N PRO A 67 9.24 -15.73 -8.93
CA PRO A 67 10.64 -15.49 -9.27
C PRO A 67 11.56 -16.51 -8.60
N ASP A 68 12.74 -16.76 -9.18
CA ASP A 68 13.70 -17.79 -8.72
C ASP A 68 14.16 -17.57 -7.27
N TRP A 69 14.23 -16.31 -6.82
CA TRP A 69 14.64 -16.00 -5.45
C TRP A 69 13.58 -16.45 -4.40
N CYS A 70 12.32 -16.66 -4.82
CA CYS A 70 11.23 -17.01 -3.90
C CYS A 70 11.10 -18.53 -3.78
N PRO A 71 11.26 -19.11 -2.57
CA PRO A 71 11.06 -20.54 -2.37
C PRO A 71 9.63 -20.98 -2.77
N PRO A 72 9.45 -22.14 -3.41
CA PRO A 72 8.12 -22.61 -3.84
C PRO A 72 7.10 -22.67 -2.71
N ALA A 73 7.48 -23.15 -1.53
CA ALA A 73 6.61 -23.24 -0.35
C ALA A 73 6.20 -21.86 0.22
N SER A 74 6.93 -20.80 -0.12
CA SER A 74 6.65 -19.43 0.33
C SER A 74 5.69 -18.66 -0.59
N TRP A 75 5.36 -19.21 -1.75
CA TRP A 75 4.58 -18.56 -2.80
C TRP A 75 3.17 -19.10 -2.89
N GLN A 76 2.18 -18.23 -2.76
CA GLN A 76 0.77 -18.57 -2.97
C GLN A 76 0.13 -17.47 -3.82
N SER A 77 -0.57 -17.85 -4.89
CA SER A 77 -1.29 -16.90 -5.75
C SER A 77 -2.67 -17.43 -6.10
N LYS A 78 -3.67 -16.54 -6.06
CA LYS A 78 -5.05 -16.89 -6.39
C LYS A 78 -5.77 -15.70 -7.05
N PRO A 79 -6.75 -15.95 -7.92
CA PRO A 79 -7.65 -14.89 -8.37
C PRO A 79 -8.54 -14.42 -7.22
N ILE A 80 -8.88 -13.12 -7.23
CA ILE A 80 -9.93 -12.57 -6.38
C ILE A 80 -11.18 -12.49 -7.25
N PRO A 81 -12.27 -13.23 -6.91
CA PRO A 81 -13.50 -13.17 -7.67
C PRO A 81 -14.14 -11.77 -7.55
N GLU A 82 -14.79 -11.30 -8.60
CA GLU A 82 -15.46 -9.98 -8.59
C GLU A 82 -16.54 -9.89 -7.52
N THR A 83 -17.21 -11.00 -7.23
CA THR A 83 -18.19 -11.12 -6.14
C THR A 83 -17.59 -10.83 -4.76
N TYR A 84 -16.27 -10.88 -4.62
CA TYR A 84 -15.61 -10.48 -3.38
C TYR A 84 -15.78 -8.98 -3.10
N PHE A 85 -15.96 -8.14 -4.11
CA PHE A 85 -16.10 -6.69 -3.99
C PHE A 85 -17.55 -6.20 -3.94
N THR A 86 -18.54 -7.10 -4.02
CA THR A 86 -19.97 -6.72 -4.02
C THR A 86 -20.60 -6.62 -2.63
N ARG A 87 -19.85 -6.88 -1.58
CA ARG A 87 -20.33 -6.73 -0.20
C ARG A 87 -20.46 -5.26 0.18
N CYS A 88 -21.46 -4.94 0.99
CA CYS A 88 -21.69 -3.58 1.45
C CYS A 88 -20.67 -3.12 2.50
N GLN A 89 -20.08 -4.05 3.26
CA GLN A 89 -19.22 -3.71 4.40
C GLN A 89 -17.99 -4.62 4.50
N TYR A 90 -16.86 -4.02 4.92
CA TYR A 90 -15.60 -4.74 5.15
C TYR A 90 -14.89 -4.22 6.40
N ALA A 91 -14.30 -5.11 7.17
CA ALA A 91 -13.18 -4.77 8.01
C ALA A 91 -11.96 -4.47 7.12
N PHE A 92 -11.19 -3.44 7.43
CA PHE A 92 -10.03 -3.06 6.60
C PHE A 92 -8.79 -2.76 7.42
N GLN A 93 -7.65 -2.95 6.78
CA GLN A 93 -6.34 -2.48 7.22
C GLN A 93 -5.63 -1.81 6.05
N LEU A 94 -5.05 -0.63 6.27
CA LEU A 94 -4.33 0.14 5.27
C LEU A 94 -3.07 0.75 5.88
N CYS A 95 -1.90 0.37 5.37
CA CYS A 95 -0.68 1.12 5.65
C CYS A 95 -0.49 2.19 4.57
N ALA A 96 -0.41 3.45 4.97
CA ALA A 96 -0.32 4.57 4.04
C ALA A 96 0.75 5.59 4.46
N ASN A 97 1.39 6.20 3.46
CA ASN A 97 2.17 7.43 3.64
C ASN A 97 1.20 8.62 3.59
N ALA A 98 0.51 8.86 4.73
CA ALA A 98 -0.51 9.89 4.83
C ALA A 98 0.15 11.28 4.89
N THR A 99 -0.03 12.08 3.83
CA THR A 99 0.62 13.39 3.67
C THR A 99 -0.37 14.45 3.19
N LYS A 100 -0.07 15.71 3.51
CA LYS A 100 -0.70 16.90 2.92
C LYS A 100 0.32 17.67 2.09
N LYS A 101 -0.15 18.36 1.05
CA LYS A 101 0.66 19.29 0.27
C LYS A 101 0.63 20.65 0.96
N VAL A 102 1.80 21.18 1.29
CA VAL A 102 1.96 22.52 1.82
C VAL A 102 2.57 23.37 0.73
N THR A 103 1.99 24.54 0.48
CA THR A 103 2.51 25.50 -0.48
C THR A 103 3.89 25.99 -0.03
N LYS A 104 4.86 25.91 -0.90
CA LYS A 104 6.17 26.52 -0.66
C LYS A 104 6.11 27.95 -1.22
N LEU A 105 6.50 28.92 -0.42
CA LEU A 105 6.68 30.29 -0.89
C LEU A 105 8.07 30.47 -1.51
N SER A 106 8.17 31.25 -2.58
CA SER A 106 9.44 31.72 -3.12
C SER A 106 10.08 32.76 -2.17
N ILE A 107 11.30 33.16 -2.46
CA ILE A 107 12.00 34.20 -1.70
C ILE A 107 11.17 35.49 -1.67
N ASP A 108 10.42 35.77 -2.74
CA ASP A 108 9.57 36.97 -2.88
C ASP A 108 8.14 36.77 -2.29
N GLY A 109 7.91 35.73 -1.51
CA GLY A 109 6.62 35.45 -0.84
C GLY A 109 5.52 34.88 -1.74
N HIS A 110 5.77 34.64 -3.03
CA HIS A 110 4.76 34.06 -3.94
C HIS A 110 4.66 32.52 -3.85
N PRO A 111 3.46 31.94 -3.99
CA PRO A 111 3.29 30.51 -4.02
C PRO A 111 4.05 29.86 -5.19
N THR A 112 4.93 28.90 -4.88
CA THR A 112 5.61 28.12 -5.93
C THR A 112 4.70 27.00 -6.46
N LYS A 113 4.84 26.63 -7.75
CA LYS A 113 4.10 25.52 -8.38
C LYS A 113 4.33 24.17 -7.67
N ASN A 114 5.48 23.98 -7.04
CA ASN A 114 5.89 22.74 -6.39
C ASN A 114 5.77 22.86 -4.88
N GLY A 115 4.59 22.55 -4.32
CA GLY A 115 4.42 22.44 -2.88
C GLY A 115 5.17 21.24 -2.30
N ARG A 116 5.62 21.35 -1.05
CA ARG A 116 6.24 20.27 -0.28
C ARG A 116 5.16 19.34 0.30
N ARG A 117 5.35 18.02 0.23
CA ARG A 117 4.55 17.08 0.98
C ARG A 117 5.09 16.96 2.40
N VAL A 118 4.20 17.10 3.39
CA VAL A 118 4.52 16.90 4.80
C VAL A 118 3.66 15.78 5.37
N PRO A 119 4.22 14.95 6.27
CA PRO A 119 3.44 13.93 6.95
C PRO A 119 2.31 14.55 7.79
N LEU A 120 1.22 13.84 7.90
CA LEU A 120 0.17 14.13 8.88
C LEU A 120 0.60 13.62 10.26
N SER A 121 0.12 14.23 11.33
CA SER A 121 0.56 13.92 12.69
C SER A 121 -0.57 13.82 13.71
N THR A 122 -1.75 14.38 13.44
CA THR A 122 -2.87 14.35 14.38
C THR A 122 -3.96 13.38 13.94
N ARG A 123 -4.77 12.93 14.92
CA ARG A 123 -5.91 12.06 14.66
C ARG A 123 -6.91 12.72 13.70
N GLU A 124 -7.20 14.00 13.90
CA GLU A 124 -8.13 14.77 13.08
C GLU A 124 -7.65 14.85 11.61
N GLU A 125 -6.35 15.03 11.40
CA GLU A 125 -5.75 15.02 10.08
C GLU A 125 -5.88 13.63 9.43
N PHE A 126 -5.67 12.55 10.20
CA PHE A 126 -5.82 11.18 9.71
C PHE A 126 -7.27 10.86 9.34
N VAL A 127 -8.24 11.25 10.18
CA VAL A 127 -9.66 11.09 9.90
C VAL A 127 -10.03 11.83 8.61
N LYS A 128 -9.70 13.11 8.49
CA LYS A 128 -9.95 13.90 7.28
C LYS A 128 -9.30 13.31 6.03
N TRP A 129 -8.09 12.76 6.18
CA TRP A 129 -7.37 12.15 5.06
C TRP A 129 -8.05 10.87 4.58
N ILE A 130 -8.42 9.96 5.49
CA ILE A 130 -9.06 8.69 5.11
C ILE A 130 -10.47 8.91 4.60
N SER A 131 -11.26 9.85 5.17
CA SER A 131 -12.61 10.21 4.69
C SER A 131 -12.56 10.73 3.26
N ARG A 132 -11.66 11.68 2.96
CA ARG A 132 -11.45 12.15 1.59
C ARG A 132 -11.01 11.02 0.63
N LYS A 133 -10.21 10.04 1.11
CA LYS A 133 -9.84 8.87 0.31
C LYS A 133 -11.02 7.93 0.09
N GLY A 134 -11.91 7.83 1.07
CA GLY A 134 -13.17 7.11 0.96
C GLY A 134 -14.09 7.73 -0.09
N GLU A 135 -14.32 9.03 -0.03
CA GLU A 135 -15.13 9.76 -1.05
C GLU A 135 -14.58 9.52 -2.47
N GLN A 136 -13.26 9.65 -2.65
CA GLN A 136 -12.60 9.40 -3.94
C GLN A 136 -12.65 7.93 -4.39
N GLY A 137 -12.75 7.00 -3.45
CA GLY A 137 -12.72 5.56 -3.68
C GLY A 137 -14.06 4.88 -3.51
N CYS A 138 -15.14 5.64 -3.34
CA CYS A 138 -16.51 5.17 -3.17
C CYS A 138 -16.70 4.21 -1.98
N PHE A 139 -16.14 4.61 -0.84
CA PHE A 139 -16.41 3.98 0.46
C PHE A 139 -16.45 5.03 1.58
N ALA A 140 -17.18 4.74 2.64
CA ALA A 140 -17.22 5.53 3.86
C ALA A 140 -16.63 4.74 5.03
N VAL A 141 -15.72 5.36 5.79
CA VAL A 141 -15.12 4.74 6.98
C VAL A 141 -15.96 5.11 8.20
N SER A 142 -16.28 4.11 9.01
CA SER A 142 -16.94 4.32 10.31
C SER A 142 -15.94 4.94 11.29
N GLU A 143 -16.15 6.19 11.69
CA GLU A 143 -15.26 6.90 12.62
C GLU A 143 -15.19 6.23 14.00
N THR A 144 -16.28 5.63 14.45
CA THR A 144 -16.35 4.91 15.74
C THR A 144 -15.47 3.67 15.77
N SER A 145 -15.31 3.00 14.61
CA SER A 145 -14.44 1.83 14.46
C SER A 145 -13.00 2.17 14.09
N LEU A 146 -12.76 3.39 13.59
CA LEU A 146 -11.45 3.79 13.07
C LEU A 146 -10.38 3.86 14.15
N ARG A 147 -9.33 3.08 13.96
CA ARG A 147 -8.09 3.12 14.73
C ARG A 147 -6.95 3.57 13.82
N THR A 148 -6.07 4.40 14.35
CA THR A 148 -4.89 4.90 13.64
C THR A 148 -3.65 4.69 14.50
N PHE A 149 -2.59 4.13 13.91
CA PHE A 149 -1.34 3.85 14.60
C PHE A 149 -0.19 4.41 13.76
N SER A 150 0.68 5.22 14.37
CA SER A 150 1.94 5.56 13.74
C SER A 150 2.86 4.33 13.74
N ARG A 151 3.34 3.93 12.59
CA ARG A 151 4.36 2.87 12.44
C ARG A 151 5.78 3.44 12.36
N GLY A 152 5.92 4.76 12.53
CA GLY A 152 7.19 5.44 12.49
C GLY A 152 7.60 5.89 11.09
N ARG A 153 8.91 5.98 10.89
CA ARG A 153 9.51 6.39 9.62
C ARG A 153 10.18 5.19 8.96
N GLU A 154 9.89 4.98 7.69
CA GLU A 154 10.56 3.98 6.87
C GLU A 154 11.59 4.66 5.99
N TYR A 155 12.84 4.31 6.19
CA TYR A 155 13.98 4.82 5.40
C TYR A 155 14.29 3.85 4.28
N PHE A 156 14.72 4.38 3.16
CA PHE A 156 15.17 3.60 2.01
C PHE A 156 16.30 4.31 1.31
N GLU A 157 17.13 3.53 0.60
CA GLU A 157 18.20 4.05 -0.23
C GLU A 157 17.91 3.73 -1.71
N LYS A 158 17.96 4.76 -2.55
CA LYS A 158 17.81 4.63 -4.00
C LYS A 158 18.93 5.38 -4.70
N GLN A 159 19.79 4.65 -5.40
CA GLN A 159 20.92 5.23 -6.18
C GLN A 159 21.77 6.19 -5.33
N GLY A 160 22.15 5.79 -4.11
CA GLY A 160 22.94 6.61 -3.19
C GLY A 160 22.19 7.76 -2.52
N MET A 161 20.89 7.97 -2.83
CA MET A 161 20.06 8.96 -2.16
C MET A 161 19.17 8.32 -1.10
N GLN A 162 19.23 8.86 0.11
CA GLN A 162 18.34 8.44 1.18
C GLN A 162 16.98 9.13 1.06
N GLY A 163 15.92 8.34 1.21
CA GLY A 163 14.55 8.81 1.27
C GLY A 163 13.85 8.32 2.54
N MET A 164 12.71 8.93 2.86
CA MET A 164 11.93 8.59 4.04
C MET A 164 10.44 8.73 3.77
N HIS A 165 9.69 7.76 4.24
CA HIS A 165 8.23 7.80 4.29
C HIS A 165 7.74 7.70 5.72
N SER A 166 6.66 8.43 6.04
CA SER A 166 5.96 8.29 7.32
C SER A 166 4.86 7.24 7.15
N ALA A 167 4.94 6.16 7.92
CA ALA A 167 4.00 5.05 7.85
C ALA A 167 2.90 5.20 8.91
N VAL A 168 1.65 5.21 8.46
CA VAL A 168 0.47 5.23 9.32
C VAL A 168 -0.42 4.04 8.96
N GLU A 169 -0.76 3.24 9.96
CA GLU A 169 -1.74 2.16 9.84
C GLU A 169 -3.13 2.68 10.19
N PHE A 170 -4.08 2.45 9.30
CA PHE A 170 -5.51 2.67 9.50
C PHE A 170 -6.20 1.31 9.59
N GLN A 171 -7.06 1.14 10.58
CA GLN A 171 -7.86 -0.08 10.76
C GLN A 171 -9.27 0.31 11.16
N GLY A 172 -10.25 -0.46 10.72
CA GLY A 172 -11.64 -0.22 11.08
C GLY A 172 -12.61 -0.93 10.14
N VAL A 173 -13.81 -0.39 10.06
CA VAL A 173 -14.87 -0.87 9.19
C VAL A 173 -15.18 0.21 8.15
N LEU A 174 -15.35 -0.21 6.90
CA LEU A 174 -15.81 0.65 5.82
C LEU A 174 -17.10 0.12 5.19
N ASN A 175 -17.93 1.04 4.71
CA ASN A 175 -19.14 0.77 3.93
C ASN A 175 -18.88 1.16 2.48
N VAL A 176 -19.14 0.26 1.55
CA VAL A 176 -18.99 0.50 0.11
C VAL A 176 -20.22 1.24 -0.40
N THR A 177 -20.02 2.34 -1.11
CA THR A 177 -21.09 3.15 -1.70
C THR A 177 -21.30 2.89 -3.19
N ASP A 178 -20.25 2.41 -3.89
CA ASP A 178 -20.28 2.00 -5.30
C ASP A 178 -19.28 0.86 -5.48
N PRO A 179 -19.72 -0.41 -5.62
CA PRO A 179 -18.83 -1.58 -5.69
C PRO A 179 -17.84 -1.54 -6.86
N VAL A 180 -18.27 -1.01 -8.03
CA VAL A 180 -17.40 -0.96 -9.23
C VAL A 180 -16.26 0.01 -9.01
N LYS A 181 -16.57 1.24 -8.59
CA LYS A 181 -15.54 2.26 -8.30
C LYS A 181 -14.70 1.92 -7.08
N PHE A 182 -15.27 1.22 -6.10
CA PHE A 182 -14.51 0.69 -4.97
C PHE A 182 -13.46 -0.33 -5.42
N HIS A 183 -13.83 -1.28 -6.30
CA HIS A 183 -12.89 -2.24 -6.87
C HIS A 183 -11.76 -1.55 -7.65
N GLU A 184 -12.08 -0.55 -8.47
CA GLU A 184 -11.07 0.27 -9.18
C GLU A 184 -10.15 0.99 -8.19
N SER A 185 -10.70 1.55 -7.12
CA SER A 185 -9.92 2.23 -6.08
C SER A 185 -9.03 1.26 -5.31
N PHE A 186 -9.53 0.07 -5.00
CA PHE A 186 -8.78 -1.01 -4.36
C PHE A 186 -7.57 -1.43 -5.20
N THR A 187 -7.75 -1.66 -6.49
CA THR A 187 -6.67 -2.08 -7.40
C THR A 187 -5.68 -0.96 -7.70
N ARG A 188 -6.14 0.29 -7.75
CA ARG A 188 -5.29 1.48 -7.93
C ARG A 188 -4.49 1.84 -6.67
N GLY A 189 -5.00 1.48 -5.48
CA GLY A 189 -4.41 1.78 -4.18
C GLY A 189 -4.56 3.23 -3.74
N LEU A 190 -4.46 3.46 -2.43
CA LEU A 190 -4.74 4.73 -1.77
C LEU A 190 -3.48 5.49 -1.38
N GLY A 191 -3.40 6.76 -1.72
CA GLY A 191 -2.33 7.64 -1.31
C GLY A 191 -1.05 7.57 -2.15
N PRO A 192 0.00 8.28 -1.74
CA PRO A 192 1.31 8.28 -2.37
C PRO A 192 2.19 7.11 -1.93
N ALA A 193 3.41 7.01 -2.49
CA ALA A 193 4.44 6.04 -2.15
C ALA A 193 4.05 4.56 -2.39
N LYS A 194 3.12 4.30 -3.30
CA LYS A 194 2.64 2.94 -3.61
C LYS A 194 3.75 1.99 -4.10
N ALA A 195 4.81 2.53 -4.70
CA ALA A 195 5.99 1.75 -5.09
C ALA A 195 6.76 1.17 -3.89
N PHE A 196 6.57 1.73 -2.72
CA PHE A 196 7.28 1.38 -1.50
C PHE A 196 6.41 0.59 -0.50
N GLY A 197 5.38 -0.10 -0.99
CA GLY A 197 4.54 -0.97 -0.16
C GLY A 197 3.39 -0.26 0.56
N PHE A 198 3.11 1.01 0.23
CA PHE A 198 1.99 1.76 0.79
C PHE A 198 0.75 1.71 -0.09
N GLY A 199 -0.41 1.90 0.52
CA GLY A 199 -1.66 2.12 -0.20
C GLY A 199 -2.41 0.87 -0.63
N LEU A 200 -1.86 -0.33 -0.43
CA LEU A 200 -2.62 -1.57 -0.55
C LEU A 200 -3.50 -1.75 0.68
N MET A 201 -4.81 -1.74 0.47
CA MET A 201 -5.80 -2.02 1.51
C MET A 201 -6.03 -3.54 1.59
N VAL A 202 -5.95 -4.11 2.79
CA VAL A 202 -6.39 -5.47 3.07
C VAL A 202 -7.81 -5.38 3.58
N ILE A 203 -8.73 -6.15 3.01
CA ILE A 203 -10.14 -6.15 3.37
C ILE A 203 -10.64 -7.56 3.68
N ALA A 204 -11.58 -7.65 4.60
CA ALA A 204 -12.32 -8.88 4.90
C ALA A 204 -13.80 -8.53 5.03
N PRO A 205 -14.74 -9.26 4.36
CA PRO A 205 -16.16 -9.04 4.55
C PRO A 205 -16.51 -9.14 6.03
N THR A 206 -17.36 -8.23 6.51
CA THR A 206 -18.01 -8.39 7.82
C THR A 206 -19.31 -9.19 7.65
N SER A 207 -19.65 -9.92 8.67
CA SER A 207 -20.91 -10.70 8.73
C SER A 207 -22.09 -9.79 8.68
#